data_4b1d9ad9eb9b0b335ac10b23e61bb344
#
_entry.id   4b1d9ad9eb9b0b335ac10b23e61bb344
#
_cell.length_a   1.000
_cell.length_b   1.000
_cell.length_c   1.000
_cell.angle_alpha   90.00
_cell.angle_beta   90.00
_cell.angle_gamma   90.00
#
_symmetry.space_group_name_H-M   'P 1'
#
loop_
_entity.id
_entity.type
_entity.pdbx_description
1 polymer ?
#
loop_
_entity_poly.entity_id
_entity_poly.type
_entity_poly.pdbx_seq_one_letter_code
_entity_poly.pdbx_strand_id
1 'polypeptide(L)'
;NLEKVFEGDLKSWPLYFTPKILPSTNTKVFYIGDAFNGFLPTLAQGAGQSIESAHELFNLIKDDKAEIQNTYFKERSRRAKIVKRRSNINFFAFHFSSSIMQTLRNFFMKFLVKRKSFVNSYLGIVYKN
;
A
#
# COMPACT_ATOMS: atom_id res chain seq x y z
N ASN A 1 19.71 1.89 24.57
CA ASN A 1 19.67 3.36 24.72
C ASN A 1 19.34 3.99 23.38
N LEU A 2 18.03 4.08 23.08
CA LEU A 2 17.53 4.71 21.85
C LEU A 2 17.78 6.23 21.86
N GLU A 3 17.87 6.85 23.01
CA GLU A 3 18.15 8.28 23.16
C GLU A 3 19.49 8.72 22.55
N LYS A 4 20.51 7.86 22.58
CA LYS A 4 21.81 8.15 21.97
C LYS A 4 21.83 8.04 20.43
N VAL A 5 20.82 7.44 19.83
CA VAL A 5 20.72 7.29 18.36
C VAL A 5 20.13 8.53 17.71
N PHE A 6 19.48 9.38 18.50
CA PHE A 6 18.78 10.58 18.04
C PHE A 6 19.45 11.86 18.58
N GLU A 7 20.76 11.99 18.42
CA GLU A 7 21.51 13.23 18.69
C GLU A 7 21.26 14.22 17.53
N GLY A 8 20.07 14.80 17.46
CA GLY A 8 19.74 15.81 16.47
C GLY A 8 18.28 16.25 16.53
N ASP A 9 17.94 17.29 15.82
CA ASP A 9 16.57 17.80 15.72
C ASP A 9 15.64 16.75 15.10
N LEU A 10 14.77 16.16 15.90
CA LEU A 10 13.72 15.28 15.43
C LEU A 10 12.69 16.08 14.64
N LYS A 11 12.61 15.82 13.33
CA LYS A 11 11.58 16.41 12.47
C LYS A 11 10.38 15.50 12.41
N SER A 12 9.21 16.05 12.74
CA SER A 12 7.92 15.36 12.57
C SER A 12 7.36 15.65 11.18
N TRP A 13 6.95 14.59 10.47
CA TRP A 13 6.31 14.70 9.17
C TRP A 13 4.91 14.13 9.24
N PRO A 14 3.86 14.88 8.91
CA PRO A 14 2.51 14.35 8.87
C PRO A 14 2.38 13.29 7.78
N LEU A 15 1.73 12.17 8.11
CA LEU A 15 1.42 11.13 7.16
C LEU A 15 0.01 11.34 6.60
N TYR A 16 -0.07 11.47 5.29
CA TYR A 16 -1.33 11.58 4.57
C TYR A 16 -1.67 10.27 3.89
N PHE A 17 -2.95 9.93 3.87
CA PHE A 17 -3.46 8.79 3.13
C PHE A 17 -4.80 9.13 2.49
N THR A 18 -5.12 8.47 1.38
CA THR A 18 -6.39 8.67 0.69
C THR A 18 -7.49 7.86 1.36
N PRO A 19 -8.50 8.48 1.99
CA PRO A 19 -9.57 7.73 2.67
C PRO A 19 -10.46 7.00 1.68
N LYS A 20 -10.77 7.63 0.53
CA LYS A 20 -11.66 7.10 -0.49
C LYS A 20 -11.07 7.34 -1.88
N ILE A 21 -10.99 6.28 -2.67
CA ILE A 21 -10.58 6.37 -4.08
C ILE A 21 -11.78 6.85 -4.89
N LEU A 22 -11.62 7.96 -5.59
CA LEU A 22 -12.65 8.55 -6.44
C LEU A 22 -12.19 8.54 -7.91
N PRO A 23 -13.11 8.29 -8.86
CA PRO A 23 -12.80 8.45 -10.26
C PRO A 23 -12.55 9.93 -10.59
N SER A 24 -11.76 10.19 -11.62
CA SER A 24 -11.70 11.53 -12.19
C SER A 24 -13.03 11.88 -12.83
N THR A 25 -13.50 13.09 -12.61
CA THR A 25 -14.70 13.63 -13.30
C THR A 25 -14.40 14.07 -14.73
N ASN A 26 -13.10 14.26 -15.05
CA ASN A 26 -12.64 14.63 -16.38
C ASN A 26 -12.12 13.39 -17.09
N THR A 27 -12.70 13.03 -18.23
CA THR A 27 -12.33 11.85 -19.02
C THR A 27 -10.92 11.90 -19.64
N LYS A 28 -10.30 13.07 -19.66
CA LYS A 28 -8.93 13.28 -20.17
C LYS A 28 -7.87 13.28 -19.06
N VAL A 29 -8.28 13.14 -17.79
CA VAL A 29 -7.37 13.19 -16.64
C VAL A 29 -7.31 11.85 -15.95
N PHE A 30 -6.10 11.31 -15.84
CA PHE A 30 -5.82 10.05 -15.12
C PHE A 30 -4.95 10.34 -13.91
N TYR A 31 -5.40 9.90 -12.74
CA TYR A 31 -4.58 9.95 -11.54
C TYR A 31 -3.69 8.71 -11.45
N ILE A 32 -2.41 8.90 -11.14
CA ILE A 32 -1.45 7.82 -10.91
C ILE A 32 -0.75 7.99 -9.57
N GLY A 33 -0.18 6.92 -9.03
CA GLY A 33 0.55 6.95 -7.77
C GLY A 33 -0.27 7.48 -6.60
N ASP A 34 0.34 8.33 -5.80
CA ASP A 34 -0.29 8.90 -4.60
C ASP A 34 -1.48 9.83 -4.93
N ALA A 35 -1.49 10.43 -6.13
CA ALA A 35 -2.65 11.20 -6.61
C ALA A 35 -3.89 10.30 -6.82
N PHE A 36 -3.69 9.03 -7.18
CA PHE A 36 -4.76 8.05 -7.25
C PHE A 36 -5.11 7.49 -5.87
N ASN A 37 -4.12 7.08 -5.10
CA ASN A 37 -4.30 6.55 -3.75
C ASN A 37 -2.99 6.59 -2.94
N GLY A 38 -2.92 7.52 -1.99
CA GLY A 38 -1.85 7.55 -1.00
C GLY A 38 -2.01 6.44 0.04
N PHE A 39 -0.97 5.65 0.24
CA PHE A 39 -0.94 4.55 1.20
C PHE A 39 -0.17 4.93 2.46
N LEU A 40 -0.52 4.29 3.59
CA LEU A 40 0.37 4.31 4.75
C LEU A 40 1.69 3.59 4.40
N PRO A 41 2.86 4.10 4.83
CA PRO A 41 4.17 3.61 4.38
C PRO A 41 4.57 2.25 4.96
N THR A 42 3.68 1.57 5.66
CA THR A 42 3.94 0.32 6.39
C THR A 42 4.28 -0.89 5.52
N LEU A 43 4.11 -0.78 4.20
CA LEU A 43 4.48 -1.81 3.21
C LEU A 43 5.54 -1.33 2.20
N ALA A 44 5.99 -0.08 2.30
CA ALA A 44 6.90 0.55 1.33
C ALA A 44 6.43 0.40 -0.15
N GLN A 45 5.11 0.42 -0.40
CA GLN A 45 4.52 0.13 -1.71
C GLN A 45 4.20 1.37 -2.56
N GLY A 46 4.35 2.58 -2.03
CA GLY A 46 3.98 3.81 -2.74
C GLY A 46 4.60 3.90 -4.14
N ALA A 47 5.93 3.81 -4.22
CA ALA A 47 6.65 3.86 -5.50
C ALA A 47 6.26 2.70 -6.43
N GLY A 48 6.19 1.46 -5.91
CA GLY A 48 5.78 0.29 -6.70
C GLY A 48 4.39 0.45 -7.30
N GLN A 49 3.43 0.93 -6.51
CA GLN A 49 2.07 1.19 -6.99
C GLN A 49 1.99 2.34 -7.99
N SER A 50 2.89 3.31 -7.91
CA SER A 50 2.98 4.39 -8.89
C SER A 50 3.47 3.86 -10.25
N ILE A 51 4.52 3.02 -10.25
CA ILE A 51 5.05 2.37 -11.44
C ILE A 51 4.00 1.44 -12.07
N GLU A 52 3.34 0.58 -11.27
CA GLU A 52 2.26 -0.27 -11.76
C GLU A 52 1.14 0.55 -12.41
N SER A 53 0.76 1.68 -11.80
CA SER A 53 -0.30 2.56 -12.32
C SER A 53 0.07 3.14 -13.69
N ALA A 54 1.30 3.62 -13.83
CA ALA A 54 1.78 4.18 -15.08
C ALA A 54 1.87 3.11 -16.18
N HIS A 55 2.38 1.92 -15.84
CA HIS A 55 2.49 0.80 -16.79
C HIS A 55 1.12 0.31 -17.27
N GLU A 56 0.16 0.17 -16.36
CA GLU A 56 -1.20 -0.27 -16.70
C GLU A 56 -1.91 0.74 -17.60
N LEU A 57 -1.81 2.04 -17.27
CA LEU A 57 -2.37 3.10 -18.09
C LEU A 57 -1.72 3.13 -19.47
N PHE A 58 -0.40 2.99 -19.56
CA PHE A 58 0.33 2.91 -20.83
C PHE A 58 -0.17 1.77 -21.71
N ASN A 59 -0.37 0.57 -21.15
CA ASN A 59 -0.85 -0.58 -21.91
C ASN A 59 -2.29 -0.37 -22.40
N LEU A 60 -3.18 0.20 -21.58
CA LEU A 60 -4.55 0.51 -22.00
C LEU A 60 -4.61 1.51 -23.15
N ILE A 61 -3.74 2.52 -23.13
CA ILE A 61 -3.62 3.50 -24.22
C ILE A 61 -3.03 2.86 -25.48
N LYS A 62 -1.95 2.08 -25.31
CA LYS A 62 -1.26 1.41 -26.44
C LYS A 62 -2.19 0.44 -27.17
N ASP A 63 -3.01 -0.30 -26.42
CA ASP A 63 -3.92 -1.31 -26.95
C ASP A 63 -5.24 -0.71 -27.48
N ASP A 64 -5.38 0.61 -27.46
CA ASP A 64 -6.57 1.37 -27.86
C ASP A 64 -7.87 0.78 -27.29
N LYS A 65 -7.83 0.45 -26.01
CA LYS A 65 -8.96 -0.15 -25.29
C LYS A 65 -10.15 0.80 -25.23
N ALA A 66 -11.31 0.30 -25.52
CA ALA A 66 -12.55 1.06 -25.26
C ALA A 66 -12.68 1.39 -23.77
N GLU A 67 -13.20 2.56 -23.45
CA GLU A 67 -13.47 3.02 -22.06
C GLU A 67 -12.24 2.95 -21.16
N ILE A 68 -11.09 3.41 -21.62
CA ILE A 68 -9.79 3.37 -20.89
C ILE A 68 -9.97 3.84 -19.44
N GLN A 69 -10.68 4.95 -19.23
CA GLN A 69 -10.83 5.54 -17.90
C GLN A 69 -11.56 4.61 -16.93
N ASN A 70 -12.67 4.01 -17.36
CA ASN A 70 -13.46 3.10 -16.53
C ASN A 70 -12.68 1.83 -16.23
N THR A 71 -12.01 1.26 -17.24
CA THR A 71 -11.20 0.06 -17.11
C THR A 71 -10.03 0.30 -16.16
N TYR A 72 -9.27 1.37 -16.38
CA TYR A 72 -8.16 1.78 -15.52
C TYR A 72 -8.62 1.98 -14.07
N PHE A 73 -9.67 2.76 -13.85
CA PHE A 73 -10.18 3.04 -12.52
C PHE A 73 -10.61 1.76 -11.79
N LYS A 74 -11.30 0.85 -12.46
CA LYS A 74 -11.76 -0.42 -11.91
C LYS A 74 -10.59 -1.30 -11.47
N GLU A 75 -9.61 -1.53 -12.36
CA GLU A 75 -8.47 -2.40 -12.07
C GLU A 75 -7.57 -1.79 -10.98
N ARG A 76 -7.24 -0.50 -11.09
CA ARG A 76 -6.42 0.17 -10.07
C ARG A 76 -7.11 0.26 -8.72
N SER A 77 -8.43 0.50 -8.68
CA SER A 77 -9.19 0.53 -7.42
C SER A 77 -9.18 -0.84 -6.75
N ARG A 78 -9.33 -1.93 -7.52
CA ARG A 78 -9.25 -3.29 -7.00
C ARG A 78 -7.87 -3.55 -6.38
N ARG A 79 -6.80 -3.21 -7.10
CA ARG A 79 -5.42 -3.38 -6.65
C ARG A 79 -5.11 -2.54 -5.42
N ALA A 80 -5.44 -1.25 -5.46
CA ALA A 80 -5.22 -0.32 -4.36
C ALA A 80 -5.95 -0.73 -3.07
N LYS A 81 -7.16 -1.27 -3.15
CA LYS A 81 -7.90 -1.79 -1.99
C LYS A 81 -7.15 -2.93 -1.29
N ILE A 82 -6.51 -3.82 -2.04
CA ILE A 82 -5.73 -4.94 -1.50
C ILE A 82 -4.52 -4.40 -0.74
N VAL A 83 -3.73 -3.52 -1.37
CA VAL A 83 -2.55 -2.92 -0.78
C VAL A 83 -2.91 -2.11 0.46
N LYS A 84 -3.97 -1.28 0.38
CA LYS A 84 -4.47 -0.47 1.49
C LYS A 84 -4.88 -1.33 2.68
N ARG A 85 -5.61 -2.41 2.45
CA ARG A 85 -6.01 -3.33 3.53
C ARG A 85 -4.79 -3.92 4.24
N ARG A 86 -3.76 -4.33 3.49
CA ARG A 86 -2.52 -4.88 4.06
C ARG A 86 -1.72 -3.82 4.81
N SER A 87 -1.61 -2.62 4.23
CA SER A 87 -0.93 -1.50 4.87
C SER A 87 -1.59 -1.14 6.22
N ASN A 88 -2.91 -1.11 6.27
CA ASN A 88 -3.65 -0.85 7.51
C ASN A 88 -3.43 -1.95 8.56
N ILE A 89 -3.44 -3.23 8.16
CA ILE A 89 -3.15 -4.33 9.09
C ILE A 89 -1.76 -4.17 9.70
N ASN A 90 -0.76 -3.85 8.89
CA ASN A 90 0.60 -3.61 9.37
C ASN A 90 0.65 -2.39 10.30
N PHE A 91 -0.03 -1.32 9.94
CA PHE A 91 -0.10 -0.13 10.78
C PHE A 91 -0.61 -0.46 12.18
N PHE A 92 -1.74 -1.16 12.29
CA PHE A 92 -2.26 -1.59 13.58
C PHE A 92 -1.29 -2.53 14.31
N ALA A 93 -0.73 -3.51 13.61
CA ALA A 93 0.18 -4.48 14.20
C ALA A 93 1.46 -3.83 14.75
N PHE A 94 1.96 -2.77 14.10
CA PHE A 94 3.17 -2.07 14.54
C PHE A 94 2.92 -1.11 15.70
N HIS A 95 1.69 -0.60 15.85
CA HIS A 95 1.35 0.42 16.84
C HIS A 95 0.63 -0.11 18.08
N PHE A 96 0.70 -1.41 18.35
CA PHE A 96 0.20 -1.92 19.63
C PHE A 96 1.01 -1.36 20.79
N SER A 97 0.35 -0.57 21.64
CA SER A 97 0.95 0.00 22.86
C SER A 97 0.91 -0.96 24.06
N SER A 98 -0.07 -1.88 24.11
CA SER A 98 -0.19 -2.87 25.18
C SER A 98 0.89 -3.95 25.06
N SER A 99 1.62 -4.21 26.15
CA SER A 99 2.65 -5.27 26.22
C SER A 99 2.09 -6.66 25.97
N ILE A 100 0.85 -6.93 26.39
CA ILE A 100 0.16 -8.19 26.14
C ILE A 100 -0.07 -8.37 24.63
N MET A 101 -0.59 -7.34 23.96
CA MET A 101 -0.83 -7.38 22.51
C MET A 101 0.47 -7.51 21.71
N GLN A 102 1.54 -6.86 22.16
CA GLN A 102 2.87 -7.00 21.56
C GLN A 102 3.39 -8.43 21.70
N THR A 103 3.24 -9.04 22.88
CA THR A 103 3.68 -10.42 23.13
C THR A 103 2.90 -11.40 22.26
N LEU A 104 1.58 -11.27 22.21
CA LEU A 104 0.73 -12.09 21.33
C LEU A 104 1.11 -11.93 19.86
N ARG A 105 1.25 -10.70 19.38
CA ARG A 105 1.71 -10.44 18.00
C ARG A 105 3.03 -11.12 17.72
N ASN A 106 4.02 -10.94 18.59
CA ASN A 106 5.36 -11.51 18.41
C ASN A 106 5.32 -13.04 18.39
N PHE A 107 4.52 -13.66 19.25
CA PHE A 107 4.30 -15.10 19.26
C PHE A 107 3.70 -15.58 17.93
N PHE A 108 2.61 -14.97 17.47
CA PHE A 108 1.98 -15.32 16.20
C PHE A 108 2.91 -15.09 15.01
N MET A 109 3.62 -13.97 14.98
CA MET A 109 4.56 -13.67 13.89
C MET A 109 5.71 -14.68 13.83
N LYS A 110 6.26 -15.08 14.98
CA LYS A 110 7.31 -16.11 15.06
C LYS A 110 6.87 -17.44 14.44
N PHE A 111 5.59 -17.80 14.60
CA PHE A 111 5.01 -19.01 14.01
C PHE A 111 4.67 -18.84 12.52
N LEU A 112 4.05 -17.72 12.16
CA LEU A 112 3.57 -17.45 10.79
C LEU A 112 4.73 -17.29 9.79
N VAL A 113 5.79 -16.58 10.17
CA VAL A 113 6.95 -16.34 9.30
C VAL A 113 7.68 -17.63 8.93
N LYS A 114 7.62 -18.66 9.76
CA LYS A 114 8.19 -19.97 9.45
C LYS A 114 7.42 -20.73 8.36
N ARG A 115 6.17 -20.35 8.09
CA ARG A 115 5.35 -21.00 7.07
C ARG A 115 5.53 -20.32 5.71
N LYS A 116 6.24 -20.96 4.79
CA LYS A 116 6.43 -20.48 3.41
C LYS A 116 5.12 -20.11 2.71
N SER A 117 4.05 -20.90 2.95
CA SER A 117 2.72 -20.62 2.40
C SER A 117 2.17 -19.27 2.87
N PHE A 118 2.31 -18.95 4.17
CA PHE A 118 1.90 -17.65 4.70
C PHE A 118 2.71 -16.50 4.09
N VAL A 119 4.04 -16.64 4.08
CA VAL A 119 4.94 -15.62 3.52
C VAL A 119 4.64 -15.38 2.04
N ASN A 120 4.50 -16.44 1.25
CA ASN A 120 4.18 -16.35 -0.17
C ASN A 120 2.79 -15.76 -0.42
N SER A 121 1.79 -16.11 0.39
CA SER A 121 0.45 -15.51 0.29
C SER A 121 0.45 -14.05 0.72
N TYR A 122 1.17 -13.72 1.79
CA TYR A 122 1.19 -12.37 2.32
C TYR A 122 1.94 -11.40 1.40
N LEU A 123 3.15 -11.78 0.97
CA LEU A 123 3.96 -10.97 0.06
C LEU A 123 3.49 -11.12 -1.38
N GLY A 124 3.08 -12.32 -1.81
CA GLY A 124 2.65 -12.59 -3.18
C GLY A 124 1.45 -11.74 -3.62
N ILE A 125 0.51 -11.44 -2.73
CA ILE A 125 -0.62 -10.54 -3.03
C ILE A 125 -0.14 -9.12 -3.36
N VAL A 126 0.99 -8.71 -2.79
CA VAL A 126 1.55 -7.37 -3.01
C VAL A 126 2.36 -7.30 -4.30
N TYR A 127 3.02 -8.40 -4.68
CA TYR A 127 3.97 -8.44 -5.81
C TYR A 127 3.47 -9.23 -7.04
N LYS A 128 2.40 -10.00 -6.93
CA LYS A 128 1.82 -10.72 -8.08
C LYS A 128 0.72 -9.89 -8.74
N ASN A 129 0.90 -9.67 -10.01
CA ASN A 129 -0.15 -9.22 -10.93
C ASN A 129 -1.14 -10.35 -11.21
#